data_970e11871ca7723e5ed4a46f035f0c0b
#
_entry.id   970e11871ca7723e5ed4a46f035f0c0b
#
_cell.length_a   1.000
_cell.length_b   1.000
_cell.length_c   1.000
_cell.angle_alpha   90.00
_cell.angle_beta   90.00
_cell.angle_gamma   90.00
#
_symmetry.space_group_name_H-M   'P 1'
#
loop_
_entity.id
_entity.type
_entity.pdbx_description
1 polymer ?
#
loop_
_entity_poly.entity_id
_entity_poly.type
_entity_poly.pdbx_seq_one_letter_code
_entity_poly.pdbx_strand_id
1 'polypeptide(L)'
;MKRIVSLLLALCAALCTLCCLGCTNNENETEETVSSGEAGETIMVQIEMDNGGIIKLELYPDVAPITVENFVSLVKDGFYDGLTFHRVIKNFMIQGGDPTGTGMGGSDKTIKGEFSSNGVENTLSHTRGTISMARSQKKDSASSQFFICHADATYLDGDYAAFGKVVEGMDVVDEIAGVKTNYNDKPLTAVVMKSVTLIDD
;
A
#
# COMPACT_ATOMS: atom_id res chain seq x y z
N MET A 1 -8.89 -65.83 -18.09
CA MET A 1 -9.27 -66.97 -17.22
C MET A 1 -9.91 -66.40 -15.98
N LYS A 2 -11.17 -66.56 -15.93
CA LYS A 2 -11.97 -67.20 -14.85
C LYS A 2 -11.96 -66.42 -13.56
N ARG A 3 -13.07 -65.73 -13.23
CA ARG A 3 -14.26 -66.26 -12.47
C ARG A 3 -14.03 -65.99 -10.97
N ILE A 4 -14.94 -65.59 -10.12
CA ILE A 4 -16.40 -65.66 -9.92
C ILE A 4 -16.68 -64.93 -8.61
N VAL A 5 -17.60 -63.96 -8.52
CA VAL A 5 -18.97 -64.06 -7.98
C VAL A 5 -19.08 -64.47 -6.48
N SER A 6 -19.71 -63.65 -5.65
CA SER A 6 -20.95 -63.89 -4.91
C SER A 6 -21.06 -62.87 -3.73
N LEU A 7 -21.95 -61.96 -3.63
CA LEU A 7 -23.38 -62.00 -3.27
C LEU A 7 -23.70 -62.79 -2.01
N LEU A 8 -24.16 -62.07 -0.98
CA LEU A 8 -25.25 -62.49 -0.09
C LEU A 8 -25.69 -61.38 0.87
N LEU A 9 -26.85 -61.02 0.70
CA LEU A 9 -27.98 -60.46 1.37
C LEU A 9 -28.30 -61.14 2.71
N ALA A 10 -28.77 -60.36 3.69
CA ALA A 10 -29.89 -60.61 4.63
C ALA A 10 -29.91 -59.47 5.66
N LEU A 11 -30.80 -58.58 5.69
CA LEU A 11 -32.19 -58.51 6.11
C LEU A 11 -32.45 -59.08 7.54
N CYS A 12 -32.68 -58.20 8.53
CA CYS A 12 -33.65 -58.45 9.59
C CYS A 12 -34.16 -57.10 10.18
N ALA A 13 -35.44 -56.97 10.05
CA ALA A 13 -36.27 -55.94 10.65
C ALA A 13 -36.73 -56.38 12.04
N ALA A 14 -37.09 -55.47 12.87
CA ALA A 14 -38.29 -55.39 13.72
C ALA A 14 -38.02 -54.70 15.05
N LEU A 15 -38.63 -53.60 15.22
CA LEU A 15 -39.82 -53.28 16.11
C LEU A 15 -39.48 -53.14 17.61
N CYS A 16 -39.71 -52.02 18.19
CA CYS A 16 -40.81 -51.65 19.11
C CYS A 16 -40.43 -50.43 19.99
N THR A 17 -41.25 -49.49 19.89
CA THR A 17 -42.12 -48.74 20.82
C THR A 17 -41.47 -47.79 21.82
N LEU A 18 -41.81 -46.57 21.59
CA LEU A 18 -42.60 -45.60 22.35
C LEU A 18 -42.19 -45.35 23.82
N CYS A 19 -41.70 -44.17 24.09
CA CYS A 19 -42.23 -43.31 25.13
C CYS A 19 -41.84 -41.85 25.01
N CYS A 20 -42.78 -41.06 25.28
CA CYS A 20 -42.99 -39.62 25.11
C CYS A 20 -42.14 -38.70 25.97
N LEU A 21 -42.23 -37.47 25.53
CA LEU A 21 -42.18 -36.17 26.21
C LEU A 21 -40.81 -35.58 26.60
N GLY A 22 -40.61 -34.43 26.03
CA GLY A 22 -39.68 -33.40 26.51
C GLY A 22 -39.31 -32.43 25.42
N CYS A 23 -40.21 -31.47 25.15
CA CYS A 23 -39.91 -30.30 24.33
C CYS A 23 -38.74 -29.51 24.93
N THR A 24 -37.77 -29.14 24.11
CA THR A 24 -37.32 -27.74 24.00
C THR A 24 -36.51 -27.65 22.72
N ASN A 25 -37.06 -26.93 21.78
CA ASN A 25 -36.35 -26.43 20.61
C ASN A 25 -35.26 -25.49 21.10
N ASN A 26 -34.03 -25.77 20.74
CA ASN A 26 -32.97 -24.76 20.66
C ASN A 26 -32.28 -25.01 19.31
N GLU A 27 -32.84 -24.42 18.27
CA GLU A 27 -32.16 -24.19 17.02
C GLU A 27 -31.11 -23.11 17.32
N ASN A 28 -29.90 -23.54 17.61
CA ASN A 28 -28.74 -22.67 17.54
C ASN A 28 -28.37 -22.59 16.06
N GLU A 29 -28.99 -21.65 15.37
CA GLU A 29 -28.40 -21.07 14.16
C GLU A 29 -27.08 -20.43 14.59
N THR A 30 -25.98 -21.10 14.33
CA THR A 30 -24.68 -20.46 14.27
C THR A 30 -24.72 -19.50 13.07
N GLU A 31 -25.09 -18.25 13.34
CA GLU A 31 -24.73 -17.14 12.48
C GLU A 31 -23.19 -17.20 12.32
N GLU A 32 -22.75 -17.63 11.15
CA GLU A 32 -21.40 -17.29 10.69
C GLU A 32 -21.35 -15.77 10.63
N THR A 33 -20.82 -15.16 11.69
CA THR A 33 -20.35 -13.79 11.64
C THR A 33 -19.26 -13.76 10.58
N VAL A 34 -19.63 -13.29 9.40
CA VAL A 34 -18.67 -12.81 8.41
C VAL A 34 -17.88 -11.73 9.16
N SER A 35 -16.67 -12.09 9.61
CA SER A 35 -15.70 -11.16 10.12
C SER A 35 -15.49 -10.11 9.01
N SER A 36 -16.09 -8.95 9.21
CA SER A 36 -15.64 -7.75 8.52
C SER A 36 -14.15 -7.64 8.84
N GLY A 37 -13.30 -7.87 7.85
CA GLY A 37 -11.87 -7.74 8.02
C GLY A 37 -11.59 -6.41 8.73
N GLU A 38 -10.94 -6.47 9.87
CA GLU A 38 -10.42 -5.28 10.53
C GLU A 38 -9.59 -4.56 9.49
N ALA A 39 -9.97 -3.31 9.20
CA ALA A 39 -9.13 -2.43 8.38
C ALA A 39 -7.78 -2.37 9.11
N GLY A 40 -6.71 -2.79 8.44
CA GLY A 40 -5.37 -2.78 9.03
C GLY A 40 -5.05 -1.39 9.57
N GLU A 41 -4.26 -1.33 10.64
CA GLU A 41 -3.82 -0.09 11.26
C GLU A 41 -3.12 0.77 10.18
N THR A 42 -3.66 1.95 9.89
CA THR A 42 -3.07 2.90 8.95
C THR A 42 -2.24 3.94 9.69
N ILE A 43 -1.29 4.56 9.01
CA ILE A 43 -0.44 5.60 9.59
C ILE A 43 -0.64 6.87 8.79
N MET A 44 -0.97 7.95 9.48
CA MET A 44 -1.18 9.24 8.85
C MET A 44 0.09 10.09 8.85
N VAL A 45 0.40 10.69 7.70
CA VAL A 45 1.56 11.56 7.49
C VAL A 45 1.10 12.85 6.82
N GLN A 46 1.64 13.99 7.27
CA GLN A 46 1.43 15.29 6.66
C GLN A 46 2.74 15.81 6.04
N ILE A 47 2.66 16.25 4.80
CA ILE A 47 3.70 17.04 4.13
C ILE A 47 3.21 18.48 4.10
N GLU A 48 3.91 19.39 4.79
CA GLU A 48 3.71 20.83 4.68
C GLU A 48 4.70 21.40 3.66
N MET A 49 4.20 22.09 2.66
CA MET A 49 5.01 22.78 1.66
C MET A 49 5.42 24.17 2.19
N ASP A 50 6.51 24.73 1.69
CA ASP A 50 6.99 26.06 2.08
C ASP A 50 6.04 27.21 1.69
N ASN A 51 5.16 26.99 0.69
CA ASN A 51 4.08 27.90 0.31
C ASN A 51 2.81 27.76 1.17
N GLY A 52 2.82 26.85 2.16
CA GLY A 52 1.69 26.56 3.05
C GLY A 52 0.71 25.51 2.52
N GLY A 53 0.95 24.91 1.36
CA GLY A 53 0.16 23.78 0.86
C GLY A 53 0.34 22.55 1.76
N ILE A 54 -0.71 21.78 1.96
CA ILE A 54 -0.72 20.57 2.81
C ILE A 54 -1.12 19.38 1.96
N ILE A 55 -0.35 18.28 2.08
CA ILE A 55 -0.68 16.97 1.53
C ILE A 55 -0.74 15.99 2.68
N LYS A 56 -1.87 15.28 2.85
CA LYS A 56 -1.99 14.22 3.85
C LYS A 56 -1.99 12.86 3.17
N LEU A 57 -1.20 11.96 3.72
CA LEU A 57 -1.02 10.60 3.25
C LEU A 57 -1.55 9.61 4.28
N GLU A 58 -2.23 8.61 3.81
CA GLU A 58 -2.54 7.40 4.56
C GLU A 58 -1.62 6.29 4.07
N LEU A 59 -0.84 5.69 4.98
CA LEU A 59 0.11 4.63 4.68
C LEU A 59 -0.45 3.28 5.10
N TYR A 60 -0.12 2.22 4.37
CA TYR A 60 -0.67 0.88 4.52
C TYR A 60 0.41 -0.14 4.92
N PRO A 61 0.71 -0.29 6.24
CA PRO A 61 1.71 -1.25 6.74
C PRO A 61 1.44 -2.69 6.31
N ASP A 62 0.16 -3.08 6.18
CA ASP A 62 -0.23 -4.43 5.77
C ASP A 62 0.11 -4.73 4.30
N VAL A 63 0.22 -3.70 3.46
CA VAL A 63 0.55 -3.84 2.03
C VAL A 63 2.07 -3.86 1.81
N ALA A 64 2.81 -3.00 2.50
CA ALA A 64 4.24 -2.84 2.31
C ALA A 64 4.94 -2.50 3.65
N PRO A 65 5.04 -3.46 4.58
CA PRO A 65 5.52 -3.21 5.95
C PRO A 65 6.94 -2.66 6.02
N ILE A 66 7.88 -3.19 5.24
CA ILE A 66 9.28 -2.74 5.23
C ILE A 66 9.38 -1.32 4.67
N THR A 67 8.61 -1.03 3.64
CA THR A 67 8.57 0.28 3.00
C THR A 67 7.99 1.34 3.94
N VAL A 68 6.85 1.02 4.58
CA VAL A 68 6.21 1.93 5.54
C VAL A 68 7.11 2.17 6.76
N GLU A 69 7.68 1.12 7.35
CA GLU A 69 8.62 1.25 8.48
C GLU A 69 9.79 2.17 8.13
N ASN A 70 10.42 1.96 6.97
CA ASN A 70 11.52 2.80 6.50
C ASN A 70 11.10 4.26 6.30
N PHE A 71 9.96 4.50 5.62
CA PHE A 71 9.46 5.85 5.37
C PHE A 71 9.13 6.57 6.68
N VAL A 72 8.41 5.91 7.61
CA VAL A 72 8.05 6.44 8.94
C VAL A 72 9.29 6.72 9.79
N SER A 73 10.32 5.87 9.76
CA SER A 73 11.58 6.13 10.45
C SER A 73 12.24 7.40 9.94
N LEU A 74 12.33 7.57 8.62
CA LEU A 74 12.88 8.78 8.01
C LEU A 74 12.05 10.05 8.31
N VAL A 75 10.72 9.93 8.39
CA VAL A 75 9.84 11.02 8.83
C VAL A 75 10.13 11.41 10.28
N LYS A 76 10.25 10.43 11.20
CA LYS A 76 10.57 10.68 12.61
C LYS A 76 11.93 11.32 12.80
N ASP A 77 12.88 11.01 11.95
CA ASP A 77 14.23 11.58 11.96
C ASP A 77 14.30 12.99 11.32
N GLY A 78 13.17 13.52 10.80
CA GLY A 78 13.13 14.79 10.08
C GLY A 78 13.91 14.79 8.76
N PHE A 79 14.19 13.60 8.21
CA PHE A 79 15.02 13.44 7.02
C PHE A 79 14.47 14.18 5.81
N TYR A 80 13.16 14.28 5.68
CA TYR A 80 12.50 14.91 4.53
C TYR A 80 12.36 16.43 4.64
N ASP A 81 12.61 17.01 5.80
CA ASP A 81 12.45 18.44 6.03
C ASP A 81 13.44 19.25 5.18
N GLY A 82 12.92 20.23 4.45
CA GLY A 82 13.69 21.04 3.53
C GLY A 82 14.06 20.37 2.19
N LEU A 83 13.71 19.09 2.00
CA LEU A 83 13.94 18.43 0.71
C LEU A 83 12.94 18.91 -0.34
N THR A 84 13.22 18.62 -1.61
CA THR A 84 12.41 19.09 -2.73
C THR A 84 11.76 17.97 -3.51
N PHE A 85 10.65 18.29 -4.17
CA PHE A 85 10.21 17.53 -5.33
C PHE A 85 11.12 17.91 -6.50
N HIS A 86 12.15 17.10 -6.71
CA HIS A 86 13.24 17.38 -7.65
C HIS A 86 12.96 16.94 -9.09
N ARG A 87 11.91 16.11 -9.30
CA ARG A 87 11.45 15.68 -10.62
C ARG A 87 9.92 15.70 -10.67
N VAL A 88 9.38 16.39 -11.67
CA VAL A 88 7.93 16.61 -11.83
C VAL A 88 7.55 16.37 -13.28
N ILE A 89 6.65 15.43 -13.50
CA ILE A 89 6.08 15.13 -14.82
C ILE A 89 4.57 15.21 -14.75
N LYS A 90 4.00 16.22 -15.41
CA LYS A 90 2.56 16.38 -15.52
C LYS A 90 1.91 15.15 -16.15
N ASN A 91 0.76 14.72 -15.63
CA ASN A 91 0.05 13.51 -16.02
C ASN A 91 0.82 12.20 -15.76
N PHE A 92 1.81 12.23 -14.86
CA PHE A 92 2.49 11.04 -14.38
C PHE A 92 2.70 11.12 -12.86
N MET A 93 3.74 11.81 -12.38
CA MET A 93 4.06 11.83 -10.94
C MET A 93 4.86 13.07 -10.53
N ILE A 94 4.92 13.30 -9.22
CA ILE A 94 5.87 14.20 -8.56
C ILE A 94 6.81 13.35 -7.68
N GLN A 95 8.13 13.52 -7.81
CA GLN A 95 9.13 12.69 -7.13
C GLN A 95 10.03 13.56 -6.24
N GLY A 96 10.20 13.11 -4.99
CA GLY A 96 11.00 13.77 -3.96
C GLY A 96 11.82 12.79 -3.12
N GLY A 97 12.34 13.26 -1.96
CA GLY A 97 13.05 12.44 -0.99
C GLY A 97 14.53 12.19 -1.30
N ASP A 98 15.10 12.95 -2.20
CA ASP A 98 16.56 12.95 -2.46
C ASP A 98 17.23 14.13 -1.74
N PRO A 99 18.11 13.90 -0.75
CA PRO A 99 18.79 14.96 -0.02
C PRO A 99 19.72 15.81 -0.89
N THR A 100 20.13 15.30 -2.06
CA THR A 100 20.97 16.04 -3.01
C THR A 100 20.16 16.80 -4.07
N GLY A 101 18.87 16.48 -4.24
CA GLY A 101 17.99 17.07 -5.24
C GLY A 101 18.42 16.84 -6.70
N THR A 102 19.21 15.79 -6.93
CA THR A 102 19.74 15.41 -8.26
C THR A 102 19.07 14.21 -8.89
N GLY A 103 18.28 13.46 -8.08
CA GLY A 103 17.70 12.17 -8.43
C GLY A 103 18.64 10.98 -8.20
N MET A 104 19.88 11.23 -7.74
CA MET A 104 20.92 10.20 -7.54
C MET A 104 21.20 9.90 -6.06
N GLY A 105 20.75 10.76 -5.14
CA GLY A 105 20.92 10.61 -3.70
C GLY A 105 19.84 9.77 -3.06
N GLY A 106 20.01 9.54 -1.75
CA GLY A 106 19.05 8.80 -0.93
C GLY A 106 19.55 8.71 0.50
N SER A 107 18.84 7.97 1.36
CA SER A 107 19.33 7.60 2.68
C SER A 107 20.41 6.51 2.57
N ASP A 108 21.17 6.33 3.65
CA ASP A 108 22.31 5.39 3.68
C ASP A 108 21.91 3.91 3.56
N LYS A 109 20.66 3.59 3.87
CA LYS A 109 20.14 2.21 3.89
C LYS A 109 19.18 1.98 2.73
N THR A 110 19.41 0.92 1.95
CA THR A 110 18.43 0.42 0.98
C THR A 110 17.52 -0.64 1.60
N ILE A 111 16.32 -0.78 1.05
CA ILE A 111 15.31 -1.73 1.50
C ILE A 111 14.96 -2.73 0.40
N LYS A 112 14.39 -3.87 0.81
CA LYS A 112 13.79 -4.84 -0.11
C LYS A 112 12.61 -4.19 -0.83
N GLY A 113 12.52 -4.42 -2.14
CA GLY A 113 11.38 -3.96 -2.93
C GLY A 113 10.16 -4.85 -2.70
N GLU A 114 9.07 -4.28 -2.19
CA GLU A 114 7.82 -4.98 -1.89
C GLU A 114 6.85 -4.87 -3.05
N PHE A 115 7.08 -5.67 -4.09
CA PHE A 115 6.27 -5.76 -5.30
C PHE A 115 6.37 -7.14 -5.97
N SER A 116 5.38 -7.49 -6.80
CA SER A 116 5.17 -8.84 -7.30
C SER A 116 6.35 -9.41 -8.11
N SER A 117 7.00 -8.60 -8.97
CA SER A 117 8.17 -9.06 -9.73
C SER A 117 9.39 -9.33 -8.84
N ASN A 118 9.37 -8.91 -7.56
CA ASN A 118 10.37 -9.20 -6.54
C ASN A 118 9.94 -10.28 -5.54
N GLY A 119 8.85 -10.99 -5.83
CA GLY A 119 8.34 -12.09 -5.01
C GLY A 119 7.60 -11.65 -3.75
N VAL A 120 7.13 -10.41 -3.68
CA VAL A 120 6.29 -9.89 -2.60
C VAL A 120 4.96 -9.46 -3.19
N GLU A 121 3.86 -9.98 -2.65
CA GLU A 121 2.54 -9.54 -3.05
C GLU A 121 2.32 -8.09 -2.64
N ASN A 122 1.87 -7.26 -3.57
CA ASN A 122 1.47 -5.89 -3.34
C ASN A 122 0.31 -5.59 -4.28
N THR A 123 -0.87 -5.46 -3.71
CA THR A 123 -2.13 -5.30 -4.46
C THR A 123 -2.51 -3.83 -4.68
N LEU A 124 -1.75 -2.89 -4.13
CA LEU A 124 -2.03 -1.47 -4.27
C LEU A 124 -1.63 -0.99 -5.68
N SER A 125 -2.62 -0.57 -6.44
CA SER A 125 -2.42 -0.07 -7.80
C SER A 125 -1.95 1.39 -7.82
N HIS A 126 -1.08 1.71 -8.78
CA HIS A 126 -0.56 3.08 -9.01
C HIS A 126 -1.62 3.95 -9.69
N THR A 127 -2.73 4.18 -9.00
CA THR A 127 -3.76 5.14 -9.42
C THR A 127 -3.40 6.55 -8.94
N ARG A 128 -4.12 7.57 -9.43
CA ARG A 128 -3.96 8.96 -8.97
C ARG A 128 -3.99 9.04 -7.44
N GLY A 129 -3.00 9.69 -6.86
CA GLY A 129 -2.81 9.87 -5.42
C GLY A 129 -1.99 8.76 -4.74
N THR A 130 -1.69 7.64 -5.40
CA THR A 130 -0.86 6.59 -4.80
C THR A 130 0.56 7.10 -4.58
N ILE A 131 1.11 6.87 -3.36
CA ILE A 131 2.52 7.07 -3.05
C ILE A 131 3.28 5.74 -3.18
N SER A 132 4.46 5.78 -3.81
CA SER A 132 5.28 4.61 -4.10
C SER A 132 6.77 4.94 -4.01
N MET A 133 7.62 3.93 -3.74
CA MET A 133 9.06 4.12 -3.67
C MET A 133 9.71 4.20 -5.05
N ALA A 134 10.52 5.22 -5.24
CA ALA A 134 11.44 5.26 -6.38
C ALA A 134 12.64 4.32 -6.13
N ARG A 135 13.19 3.76 -7.20
CA ARG A 135 14.34 2.85 -7.16
C ARG A 135 15.20 2.92 -8.42
N SER A 136 16.41 2.40 -8.34
CA SER A 136 17.23 2.14 -9.52
C SER A 136 16.75 0.86 -10.26
N GLN A 137 17.50 0.38 -11.24
CA GLN A 137 17.19 -0.89 -11.91
C GLN A 137 17.24 -2.11 -10.98
N LYS A 138 18.03 -2.05 -9.90
CA LYS A 138 18.07 -3.12 -8.90
C LYS A 138 16.79 -3.09 -8.08
N LYS A 139 16.17 -4.25 -7.88
CA LYS A 139 14.88 -4.37 -7.20
C LYS A 139 14.95 -3.92 -5.73
N ASP A 140 16.05 -4.22 -5.03
CA ASP A 140 16.29 -3.90 -3.61
C ASP A 140 17.19 -2.66 -3.48
N SER A 141 16.83 -1.58 -4.15
CA SER A 141 17.61 -0.33 -4.18
C SER A 141 16.84 0.91 -3.76
N ALA A 142 15.58 0.76 -3.39
CA ALA A 142 14.82 1.85 -2.79
C ALA A 142 15.45 2.25 -1.46
N SER A 143 15.47 3.55 -1.14
CA SER A 143 15.98 4.07 0.14
C SER A 143 15.05 5.15 0.70
N SER A 144 15.18 6.41 0.27
CA SER A 144 14.35 7.53 0.73
C SER A 144 13.52 8.18 -0.36
N GLN A 145 13.87 8.00 -1.65
CA GLN A 145 13.13 8.65 -2.72
C GLN A 145 11.74 8.00 -2.91
N PHE A 146 10.73 8.83 -3.03
CA PHE A 146 9.34 8.43 -3.28
C PHE A 146 8.73 9.28 -4.39
N PHE A 147 7.60 8.82 -4.93
CA PHE A 147 6.78 9.59 -5.85
C PHE A 147 5.30 9.48 -5.51
N ILE A 148 4.54 10.52 -5.84
CA ILE A 148 3.09 10.55 -5.77
C ILE A 148 2.54 10.59 -7.18
N CYS A 149 1.65 9.66 -7.52
CA CYS A 149 1.00 9.60 -8.82
C CYS A 149 0.06 10.79 -9.02
N HIS A 150 0.36 11.65 -9.98
CA HIS A 150 -0.52 12.74 -10.39
C HIS A 150 -1.68 12.23 -11.27
N ALA A 151 -1.45 11.16 -12.03
CA ALA A 151 -2.44 10.44 -12.82
C ALA A 151 -2.23 8.94 -12.69
N ASP A 152 -3.16 8.14 -13.19
CA ASP A 152 -3.05 6.69 -13.18
C ASP A 152 -1.82 6.22 -13.96
N ALA A 153 -1.02 5.36 -13.32
CA ALA A 153 0.22 4.81 -13.83
C ALA A 153 0.28 3.29 -13.57
N THR A 154 -0.83 2.58 -13.83
CA THR A 154 -1.01 1.15 -13.53
C THR A 154 0.02 0.24 -14.23
N TYR A 155 0.73 0.74 -15.23
CA TYR A 155 1.87 0.05 -15.85
C TYR A 155 3.07 -0.11 -14.91
N LEU A 156 3.07 0.54 -13.73
CA LEU A 156 4.07 0.37 -12.66
C LEU A 156 3.71 -0.76 -11.68
N ASP A 157 2.46 -1.26 -11.73
CA ASP A 157 1.98 -2.29 -10.84
C ASP A 157 2.84 -3.56 -10.97
N GLY A 158 3.20 -4.12 -9.82
CA GLY A 158 4.08 -5.28 -9.77
C GLY A 158 5.58 -5.01 -9.90
N ASP A 159 6.01 -3.77 -10.23
CA ASP A 159 7.41 -3.40 -10.38
C ASP A 159 7.88 -2.30 -9.40
N TYR A 160 6.98 -1.65 -8.70
CA TYR A 160 7.26 -0.63 -7.70
C TYR A 160 6.45 -0.88 -6.43
N ALA A 161 7.01 -0.48 -5.28
CA ALA A 161 6.40 -0.65 -3.97
C ALA A 161 5.46 0.52 -3.67
N ALA A 162 4.20 0.41 -4.05
CA ALA A 162 3.14 1.30 -3.60
C ALA A 162 2.86 1.01 -2.12
N PHE A 163 2.71 2.05 -1.28
CA PHE A 163 2.62 1.86 0.16
C PHE A 163 1.63 2.78 0.88
N GLY A 164 0.86 3.59 0.13
CA GLY A 164 -0.14 4.49 0.69
C GLY A 164 -0.82 5.36 -0.37
N LYS A 165 -1.60 6.30 0.11
CA LYS A 165 -2.41 7.19 -0.75
C LYS A 165 -2.51 8.59 -0.17
N VAL A 166 -2.64 9.59 -1.05
CA VAL A 166 -3.07 10.94 -0.68
C VAL A 166 -4.55 10.90 -0.35
N VAL A 167 -4.91 11.34 0.85
CA VAL A 167 -6.29 11.44 1.33
C VAL A 167 -6.78 12.89 1.37
N GLU A 168 -5.86 13.85 1.44
CA GLU A 168 -6.14 15.30 1.39
C GLU A 168 -5.00 16.01 0.68
N GLY A 169 -5.29 17.08 -0.09
CA GLY A 169 -4.27 17.90 -0.75
C GLY A 169 -3.88 17.42 -2.15
N MET A 170 -4.75 16.70 -2.87
CA MET A 170 -4.52 16.38 -4.28
C MET A 170 -4.48 17.62 -5.19
N ASP A 171 -5.12 18.72 -4.80
CA ASP A 171 -5.01 20.03 -5.44
C ASP A 171 -3.58 20.61 -5.32
N VAL A 172 -2.93 20.44 -4.17
CA VAL A 172 -1.52 20.80 -3.98
C VAL A 172 -0.61 19.95 -4.86
N VAL A 173 -0.89 18.64 -4.99
CA VAL A 173 -0.17 17.78 -5.94
C VAL A 173 -0.34 18.27 -7.38
N ASP A 174 -1.54 18.73 -7.76
CA ASP A 174 -1.83 19.29 -9.09
C ASP A 174 -1.08 20.59 -9.33
N GLU A 175 -1.00 21.49 -8.35
CA GLU A 175 -0.20 22.71 -8.43
C GLU A 175 1.27 22.38 -8.66
N ILE A 176 1.83 21.44 -7.89
CA ILE A 176 3.21 20.98 -8.06
C ILE A 176 3.41 20.37 -9.45
N ALA A 177 2.49 19.52 -9.91
CA ALA A 177 2.56 18.91 -11.25
C ALA A 177 2.43 19.92 -12.39
N GLY A 178 1.93 21.13 -12.10
CA GLY A 178 1.78 22.24 -13.05
C GLY A 178 2.97 23.20 -13.14
N VAL A 179 3.99 23.05 -12.29
CA VAL A 179 5.15 23.97 -12.29
C VAL A 179 5.96 23.84 -13.58
N LYS A 180 6.67 24.91 -13.95
CA LYS A 180 7.60 24.87 -15.09
C LYS A 180 8.84 24.06 -14.73
N THR A 181 9.23 23.17 -15.61
CA THR A 181 10.40 22.30 -15.48
C THR A 181 11.42 22.57 -16.60
N ASN A 182 12.66 22.14 -16.37
CA ASN A 182 13.68 22.08 -17.40
C ASN A 182 13.55 20.76 -18.23
N TYR A 183 14.47 20.53 -19.15
CA TYR A 183 14.49 19.34 -20.03
C TYR A 183 14.73 18.00 -19.28
N ASN A 184 15.13 18.05 -18.00
CA ASN A 184 15.29 16.89 -17.13
C ASN A 184 14.12 16.75 -16.14
N ASP A 185 12.98 17.35 -16.42
CA ASP A 185 11.79 17.34 -15.55
C ASP A 185 12.00 17.99 -14.17
N LYS A 186 13.13 18.72 -13.96
CA LYS A 186 13.41 19.40 -12.71
C LYS A 186 12.69 20.76 -12.67
N PRO A 187 11.91 21.07 -11.60
CA PRO A 187 11.30 22.37 -11.42
C PRO A 187 12.32 23.52 -11.54
N LEU A 188 11.95 24.59 -12.27
CA LEU A 188 12.77 25.79 -12.42
C LEU A 188 12.88 26.59 -11.12
N THR A 189 11.85 26.55 -10.29
CA THR A 189 11.82 27.07 -8.93
C THR A 189 11.70 25.88 -7.98
N ALA A 190 12.50 25.85 -6.93
CA ALA A 190 12.49 24.76 -5.97
C ALA A 190 11.07 24.59 -5.36
N VAL A 191 10.58 23.37 -5.31
CA VAL A 191 9.33 22.99 -4.67
C VAL A 191 9.70 22.25 -3.38
N VAL A 192 9.67 22.98 -2.26
CA VAL A 192 10.26 22.54 -0.99
C VAL A 192 9.18 21.95 -0.07
N MET A 193 9.43 20.78 0.46
CA MET A 193 8.73 20.22 1.62
C MET A 193 9.29 20.91 2.88
N LYS A 194 8.53 21.80 3.49
CA LYS A 194 8.95 22.51 4.70
C LYS A 194 9.14 21.55 5.86
N SER A 195 8.19 20.63 6.04
CA SER A 195 8.24 19.56 7.04
C SER A 195 7.42 18.36 6.61
N VAL A 196 7.81 17.18 7.09
CA VAL A 196 7.06 15.94 6.92
C VAL A 196 6.90 15.30 8.29
N THR A 197 5.66 15.15 8.78
CA THR A 197 5.39 14.74 10.16
C THR A 197 4.32 13.66 10.22
N LEU A 198 4.40 12.81 11.24
CA LEU A 198 3.27 11.96 11.63
C LEU A 198 2.18 12.83 12.22
N ILE A 199 0.93 12.51 11.95
CA ILE A 199 -0.24 13.13 12.56
C ILE A 199 -1.14 12.05 13.14
N ASP A 200 -1.83 12.39 14.23
CA ASP A 200 -2.88 11.55 14.79
C ASP A 200 -4.14 11.65 13.89
N ASP A 201 -4.94 10.60 13.87
CA ASP A 201 -6.22 10.53 13.13
C ASP A 201 -7.27 11.52 13.68
#